data_0be2be13ed956f2cc55c6022d6f7b03b
#
_entry.id   0be2be13ed956f2cc55c6022d6f7b03b
#
_cell.length_a   1.000
_cell.length_b   1.000
_cell.length_c   1.000
_cell.angle_alpha   90.00
_cell.angle_beta   90.00
_cell.angle_gamma   90.00
#
_symmetry.space_group_name_H-M   'P 1'
#
loop_
_entity.id
_entity.type
_entity.pdbx_description
1 polymer ?
#
loop_
_entity_poly.entity_id
_entity_poly.type
_entity_poly.pdbx_seq_one_letter_code
_entity_poly.pdbx_strand_id
1 'polypeptide(L)'
;MPAYLIVNYTVNDAEKYGEYQAGAGPALGIGSDCELVVFDTESERLEGDTAGHQTVILKFESKEKAKEVYESGAYQGVVGTRLGATSNHFAVLVNGVG
;
A
#
# COMPACT_ATOMS: atom_id res chain seq x y z
N MET A 1 -11.23 6.36 -15.39
CA MET A 1 -11.68 5.24 -14.53
C MET A 1 -10.76 5.17 -13.31
N PRO A 2 -11.30 5.28 -12.10
CA PRO A 2 -10.46 5.21 -10.92
C PRO A 2 -9.85 3.83 -10.76
N ALA A 3 -8.69 3.80 -10.13
CA ALA A 3 -7.98 2.57 -9.85
C ALA A 3 -7.62 2.51 -8.37
N TYR A 4 -7.56 1.32 -7.82
CA TYR A 4 -7.23 1.12 -6.43
C TYR A 4 -5.98 0.24 -6.31
N LEU A 5 -5.03 0.71 -5.52
CA LEU A 5 -3.88 -0.09 -5.14
C LEU A 5 -4.21 -0.70 -3.78
N ILE A 6 -4.26 -2.03 -3.75
CA ILE A 6 -4.62 -2.79 -2.55
C ILE A 6 -3.39 -3.52 -2.06
N VAL A 7 -2.97 -3.25 -0.85
CA VAL A 7 -1.87 -3.97 -0.22
C VAL A 7 -2.35 -4.60 1.08
N ASN A 8 -1.83 -5.79 1.37
CA ASN A 8 -2.12 -6.49 2.61
C ASN A 8 -0.88 -7.26 3.04
N TYR A 9 -0.59 -7.24 4.33
CA TYR A 9 0.58 -7.92 4.87
C TYR A 9 0.52 -8.02 6.39
N THR A 10 1.45 -8.80 6.94
CA THR A 10 1.67 -8.88 8.38
C THR A 10 2.86 -8.00 8.71
N VAL A 11 2.68 -7.10 9.65
CA VAL A 11 3.78 -6.24 10.14
C VAL A 11 4.52 -6.97 11.25
N ASN A 12 5.80 -7.29 11.01
CA ASN A 12 6.64 -8.01 11.96
C ASN A 12 7.54 -7.09 12.77
N ASP A 13 7.87 -5.93 12.21
CA ASP A 13 8.74 -4.94 12.85
C ASP A 13 8.04 -3.59 12.80
N ALA A 14 7.31 -3.27 13.86
CA ALA A 14 6.49 -2.06 13.91
C ALA A 14 7.32 -0.78 13.83
N GLU A 15 8.52 -0.77 14.40
CA GLU A 15 9.40 0.39 14.38
C GLU A 15 9.88 0.68 12.98
N LYS A 16 10.34 -0.36 12.28
CA LYS A 16 10.80 -0.25 10.90
C LYS A 16 9.66 0.12 9.96
N TYR A 17 8.47 -0.44 10.21
CA TYR A 17 7.28 -0.10 9.43
C TYR A 17 6.90 1.37 9.62
N GLY A 18 7.09 1.92 10.82
CA GLY A 18 6.87 3.34 11.08
C GLY A 18 7.81 4.22 10.26
N GLU A 19 9.06 3.80 10.10
CA GLU A 19 10.01 4.50 9.24
C GLU A 19 9.55 4.48 7.78
N TYR A 20 9.04 3.32 7.32
CA TYR A 20 8.47 3.21 5.99
C TYR A 20 7.30 4.19 5.81
N GLN A 21 6.36 4.22 6.76
CA GLN A 21 5.19 5.10 6.67
C GLN A 21 5.58 6.57 6.55
N ALA A 22 6.60 6.99 7.28
CA ALA A 22 7.07 8.39 7.25
C ALA A 22 7.56 8.79 5.86
N GLY A 23 8.18 7.85 5.13
CA GLY A 23 8.67 8.11 3.78
C GLY A 23 7.63 7.83 2.70
N ALA A 24 6.76 6.84 2.91
CA ALA A 24 5.81 6.38 1.90
C ALA A 24 4.68 7.38 1.65
N GLY A 25 4.19 8.05 2.67
CA GLY A 25 3.12 9.02 2.52
C GLY A 25 3.46 10.08 1.47
N PRO A 26 4.57 10.82 1.65
CA PRO A 26 5.01 11.79 0.65
C PRO A 26 5.38 11.15 -0.69
N ALA A 27 6.06 10.00 -0.68
CA ALA A 27 6.49 9.33 -1.91
C ALA A 27 5.33 8.87 -2.79
N LEU A 28 4.22 8.45 -2.16
CA LEU A 28 3.01 8.03 -2.86
C LEU A 28 2.10 9.20 -3.21
N GLY A 29 2.37 10.38 -2.66
CA GLY A 29 1.54 11.55 -2.90
C GLY A 29 0.17 11.45 -2.26
N ILE A 30 0.08 10.82 -1.08
CA ILE A 30 -1.19 10.71 -0.37
C ILE A 30 -1.72 12.11 -0.02
N GLY A 31 -2.94 12.39 -0.45
CA GLY A 31 -3.55 13.70 -0.29
C GLY A 31 -3.41 14.61 -1.51
N SER A 32 -2.57 14.23 -2.49
CA SER A 32 -2.40 14.99 -3.74
C SER A 32 -2.54 14.10 -4.96
N ASP A 33 -1.65 13.10 -5.12
CA ASP A 33 -1.69 12.18 -6.26
C ASP A 33 -2.67 11.03 -6.05
N CYS A 34 -2.99 10.74 -4.81
CA CYS A 34 -3.94 9.68 -4.47
C CYS A 34 -4.64 9.97 -3.16
N GLU A 35 -5.69 9.21 -2.90
CA GLU A 35 -6.49 9.31 -1.70
C GLU A 35 -6.34 8.03 -0.88
N LEU A 36 -6.11 8.19 0.43
CA LEU A 36 -6.09 7.05 1.34
C LEU A 36 -7.54 6.65 1.64
N VAL A 37 -7.96 5.50 1.15
CA VAL A 37 -9.33 5.01 1.29
C VAL A 37 -9.49 4.08 2.47
N VAL A 38 -8.53 3.18 2.67
CA VAL A 38 -8.53 2.22 3.78
C VAL A 38 -7.16 2.19 4.41
N PHE A 39 -7.14 2.25 5.73
CA PHE A 39 -5.94 2.01 6.52
C PHE A 39 -6.40 1.24 7.76
N ASP A 40 -6.27 -0.08 7.72
CA ASP A 40 -6.79 -0.96 8.76
C ASP A 40 -5.67 -1.83 9.31
N THR A 41 -5.48 -1.80 10.62
CA THR A 41 -4.46 -2.58 11.32
C THR A 41 -5.03 -3.85 11.96
N GLU A 42 -6.33 -4.06 11.83
CA GLU A 42 -7.05 -5.16 12.48
C GLU A 42 -7.90 -5.94 11.47
N SER A 43 -7.36 -6.13 10.26
CA SER A 43 -8.06 -6.85 9.20
C SER A 43 -8.34 -8.29 9.63
N GLU A 44 -9.59 -8.71 9.45
CA GLU A 44 -10.01 -10.06 9.79
C GLU A 44 -9.90 -10.97 8.57
N ARG A 45 -9.18 -12.06 8.71
CA ARG A 45 -9.05 -13.05 7.65
C ARG A 45 -10.29 -13.93 7.60
N LEU A 46 -10.96 -13.93 6.45
CA LEU A 46 -12.13 -14.78 6.23
C LEU A 46 -11.77 -16.03 5.44
N GLU A 47 -10.84 -15.91 4.52
CA GLU A 47 -10.37 -17.03 3.69
C GLU A 47 -8.88 -16.86 3.43
N GLY A 48 -8.19 -17.95 3.19
CA GLY A 48 -6.78 -17.97 2.85
C GLY A 48 -5.88 -17.94 4.08
N ASP A 49 -4.74 -18.58 3.99
CA ASP A 49 -3.82 -18.73 5.13
C ASP A 49 -2.83 -17.58 5.26
N THR A 50 -2.72 -16.75 4.22
CA THR A 50 -1.66 -15.75 4.15
C THR A 50 -2.11 -14.31 4.36
N ALA A 51 -3.41 -14.06 4.48
CA ALA A 51 -3.89 -12.70 4.70
C ALA A 51 -3.35 -12.15 6.02
N GLY A 52 -2.79 -10.93 5.96
CA GLY A 52 -2.23 -10.26 7.12
C GLY A 52 -3.23 -9.31 7.78
N HIS A 53 -2.82 -8.75 8.90
CA HIS A 53 -3.67 -7.86 9.68
C HIS A 53 -3.68 -6.42 9.20
N GLN A 54 -2.74 -6.04 8.32
CA GLN A 54 -2.61 -4.67 7.83
C GLN A 54 -3.11 -4.59 6.40
N THR A 55 -4.13 -3.74 6.17
CA THR A 55 -4.66 -3.50 4.82
C THR A 55 -4.62 -2.01 4.53
N VAL A 56 -4.07 -1.65 3.36
CA VAL A 56 -4.05 -0.26 2.90
C VAL A 56 -4.61 -0.23 1.48
N ILE A 57 -5.55 0.68 1.23
CA ILE A 57 -6.09 0.88 -0.11
C ILE A 57 -5.97 2.35 -0.48
N LEU A 58 -5.32 2.60 -1.61
CA LEU A 58 -5.14 3.95 -2.16
C LEU A 58 -5.92 4.07 -3.46
N LYS A 59 -6.61 5.18 -3.64
CA LYS A 59 -7.36 5.47 -4.86
C LYS A 59 -6.57 6.44 -5.74
N PHE A 60 -6.34 6.04 -6.98
CA PHE A 60 -5.70 6.86 -8.01
C PHE A 60 -6.71 7.17 -9.12
N GLU A 61 -6.41 8.17 -9.93
CA GLU A 61 -7.31 8.52 -11.04
C GLU A 61 -7.33 7.46 -12.13
N SER A 62 -6.25 6.68 -12.26
CA SER A 62 -6.12 5.63 -13.27
C SER A 62 -5.05 4.64 -12.88
N LYS A 63 -5.04 3.47 -13.54
CA LYS A 63 -3.96 2.48 -13.37
C LYS A 63 -2.62 3.03 -13.83
N GLU A 64 -2.62 3.81 -14.90
CA GLU A 64 -1.38 4.42 -15.43
C GLU A 64 -0.76 5.34 -14.39
N LYS A 65 -1.58 6.17 -13.74
CA LYS A 65 -1.09 7.07 -12.70
C LYS A 65 -0.57 6.30 -11.50
N ALA A 66 -1.29 5.26 -11.08
CA ALA A 66 -0.89 4.42 -9.95
C ALA A 66 0.46 3.76 -10.21
N LYS A 67 0.67 3.22 -11.41
CA LYS A 67 1.93 2.58 -11.79
C LYS A 67 3.07 3.59 -11.82
N GLU A 68 2.82 4.77 -12.36
CA GLU A 68 3.81 5.84 -12.41
C GLU A 68 4.32 6.19 -11.02
N VAL A 69 3.40 6.36 -10.07
CA VAL A 69 3.73 6.69 -8.68
C VAL A 69 4.41 5.52 -7.97
N TYR A 70 3.88 4.31 -8.12
CA TYR A 70 4.43 3.11 -7.49
C TYR A 70 5.85 2.81 -7.98
N GLU A 71 6.10 2.98 -9.28
CA GLU A 71 7.39 2.71 -9.89
C GLU A 71 8.36 3.91 -9.80
N SER A 72 7.92 5.03 -9.22
CA SER A 72 8.76 6.21 -9.08
C SER A 72 9.99 5.92 -8.22
N GLY A 73 11.08 6.64 -8.48
CA GLY A 73 12.28 6.52 -7.67
C GLY A 73 12.04 6.85 -6.21
N ALA A 74 11.13 7.79 -5.94
CA ALA A 74 10.78 8.17 -4.56
C ALA A 74 10.18 7.01 -3.80
N TYR A 75 9.19 6.30 -4.39
CA TYR A 75 8.58 5.16 -3.71
C TYR A 75 9.49 3.94 -3.68
N GLN A 76 10.16 3.64 -4.79
CA GLN A 76 11.08 2.49 -4.85
C GLN A 76 12.24 2.65 -3.87
N GLY A 77 12.57 3.88 -3.50
CA GLY A 77 13.58 4.13 -2.48
C GLY A 77 13.16 3.77 -1.07
N VAL A 78 11.85 3.63 -0.81
CA VAL A 78 11.34 3.31 0.54
C VAL A 78 10.66 1.94 0.62
N VAL A 79 10.27 1.34 -0.51
CA VAL A 79 9.52 0.08 -0.49
C VAL A 79 10.32 -1.07 0.14
N GLY A 80 11.64 -1.05 0.01
CA GLY A 80 12.50 -2.06 0.63
C GLY A 80 12.36 -2.11 2.15
N THR A 81 12.13 -0.96 2.77
CA THR A 81 11.92 -0.88 4.22
C THR A 81 10.63 -1.62 4.61
N ARG A 82 9.55 -1.44 3.82
CA ARG A 82 8.31 -2.18 4.04
C ARG A 82 8.51 -3.68 3.87
N LEU A 83 9.15 -4.09 2.77
CA LEU A 83 9.38 -5.51 2.49
C LEU A 83 10.19 -6.18 3.60
N GLY A 84 11.15 -5.46 4.19
CA GLY A 84 11.95 -5.98 5.29
C GLY A 84 11.23 -5.99 6.65
N ALA A 85 10.14 -5.23 6.78
CA ALA A 85 9.37 -5.12 8.03
C ALA A 85 8.12 -5.99 8.04
N THR A 86 7.77 -6.61 6.91
CA THR A 86 6.51 -7.34 6.73
C THR A 86 6.73 -8.72 6.14
N SER A 87 5.70 -9.57 6.24
CA SER A 87 5.69 -10.89 5.62
C SER A 87 4.31 -11.13 5.02
N ASN A 88 4.22 -12.17 4.17
CA ASN A 88 2.97 -12.56 3.50
C ASN A 88 2.34 -11.39 2.76
N HIS A 89 3.16 -10.54 2.16
CA HIS A 89 2.71 -9.30 1.53
C HIS A 89 2.31 -9.52 0.08
N PHE A 90 1.28 -8.78 -0.32
CA PHE A 90 0.92 -8.66 -1.72
C PHE A 90 0.49 -7.24 -2.04
N ALA A 91 0.55 -6.89 -3.31
CA ALA A 91 0.05 -5.62 -3.81
C ALA A 91 -0.62 -5.91 -5.15
N VAL A 92 -1.86 -5.47 -5.30
CA VAL A 92 -2.60 -5.61 -6.56
C VAL A 92 -3.21 -4.28 -6.94
N LEU A 93 -3.33 -4.04 -8.24
CA LEU A 93 -3.90 -2.82 -8.78
C LEU A 93 -5.14 -3.20 -9.58
N VAL A 94 -6.28 -2.62 -9.20
CA VAL A 94 -7.58 -2.96 -9.80
C VAL A 94 -8.29 -1.71 -10.31
N ASN A 95 -9.20 -1.90 -11.26
CA ASN A 95 -10.08 -0.83 -11.71
C ASN A 95 -11.27 -0.73 -10.76
N GLY A 96 -11.69 0.50 -10.47
CA GLY A 96 -12.94 0.72 -9.76
C GLY A 96 -14.12 0.63 -10.72
N VAL A 97 -15.32 0.58 -10.16
CA VAL A 97 -16.56 0.45 -10.96
C VAL A 97 -17.17 1.79 -11.33
N GLY A 98 -16.65 2.84 -10.84
CA GLY A 98 -17.14 4.17 -11.11
C GLY A 98 -16.04 5.14 -11.35
#